data_4adf6b385e371bc107f2271d6bf90083
#
_entry.id   4adf6b385e371bc107f2271d6bf90083
#
_cell.length_a   1.000
_cell.length_b   1.000
_cell.length_c   1.000
_cell.angle_alpha   90.00
_cell.angle_beta   90.00
_cell.angle_gamma   90.00
#
_symmetry.space_group_name_H-M   'P 1'
#
loop_
_entity.id
_entity.type
_entity.pdbx_description
1 polymer ?
#
loop_
_entity_poly.entity_id
_entity_poly.type
_entity_poly.pdbx_seq_one_letter_code
_entity_poly.pdbx_strand_id
1 'polypeptide(L)'
;CTLRDGGYVNSWNWGFAAAKDIIASLTRAGTDIVEVGFLRNVDGYNPDVTVCNTIEELNRLLPAHTGSTMYSGMAMRSNYDIAKLSPYEGHGIEMLRITAHDYDIREGMDFAREVKARGYKLSINPINIMGYADKDLLWILDQVNEIHPYQFSIVDTFGSMRRRDLERIVSLVDHNLAPDIRVGLHLHENMALSFCLAQEFLDKHLGRDTTVDGSLMGMGRIPGNLPIELIADYMNETLGCHYDIDEMMDAIQDHIAPLKGETAWGYTPAYFLSARYNLHRDYAEHYLDKGDLTNRDINHILAGFDRSKATAYDKDYADRLYREYQNLSLIHISEPTRPY
;
A
#
# COMPACT_ATOMS: atom_id res chain seq x y z
N CYS A 1 -4.22 6.51 4.29
CA CYS A 1 -4.59 5.08 4.21
C CYS A 1 -4.53 4.34 5.55
N THR A 2 -4.60 5.07 6.67
CA THR A 2 -4.55 4.51 8.05
C THR A 2 -5.56 3.39 8.26
N LEU A 3 -6.86 3.65 8.01
CA LEU A 3 -7.92 2.68 8.29
C LEU A 3 -7.95 1.48 7.32
N ARG A 4 -7.35 1.61 6.15
CA ARG A 4 -7.28 0.53 5.16
C ARG A 4 -5.97 -0.26 5.27
N ASP A 5 -4.82 0.38 4.99
CA ASP A 5 -3.52 -0.30 5.03
C ASP A 5 -3.04 -0.51 6.47
N GLY A 6 -3.23 0.48 7.33
CA GLY A 6 -2.99 0.34 8.77
C GLY A 6 -3.77 -0.81 9.38
N GLY A 7 -4.95 -1.10 8.88
CA GLY A 7 -5.80 -2.20 9.35
C GLY A 7 -5.20 -3.60 9.25
N TYR A 8 -4.16 -3.81 8.46
CA TYR A 8 -3.41 -5.08 8.49
C TYR A 8 -2.76 -5.38 9.85
N VAL A 9 -2.53 -4.36 10.68
CA VAL A 9 -1.92 -4.50 12.01
C VAL A 9 -2.92 -5.05 13.03
N ASN A 10 -4.19 -4.61 12.95
CA ASN A 10 -5.25 -4.94 13.90
C ASN A 10 -6.42 -5.73 13.29
N SER A 11 -6.23 -6.34 12.12
CA SER A 11 -7.28 -7.03 11.35
C SER A 11 -8.48 -6.14 11.04
N TRP A 12 -8.23 -4.84 10.79
CA TRP A 12 -9.24 -3.79 10.55
C TRP A 12 -10.24 -3.58 11.67
N ASN A 13 -10.03 -4.18 12.84
CA ASN A 13 -10.87 -4.01 14.02
C ASN A 13 -10.43 -2.77 14.81
N TRP A 14 -11.04 -1.64 14.44
CA TRP A 14 -10.74 -0.34 15.03
C TRP A 14 -11.69 0.03 16.18
N GLY A 15 -12.89 -0.59 16.19
CA GLY A 15 -14.04 -0.07 16.94
C GLY A 15 -14.69 1.11 16.20
N PHE A 16 -16.02 1.13 16.16
CA PHE A 16 -16.80 2.12 15.41
C PHE A 16 -16.46 3.58 15.82
N ALA A 17 -16.36 3.83 17.12
CA ALA A 17 -16.08 5.16 17.63
C ALA A 17 -14.69 5.66 17.24
N ALA A 18 -13.65 4.82 17.40
CA ALA A 18 -12.27 5.17 17.06
C ALA A 18 -12.10 5.37 15.54
N ALA A 19 -12.68 4.50 14.70
CA ALA A 19 -12.64 4.70 13.26
C ALA A 19 -13.26 6.04 12.83
N LYS A 20 -14.40 6.40 13.39
CA LYS A 20 -15.06 7.70 13.14
C LYS A 20 -14.22 8.88 13.61
N ASP A 21 -13.59 8.77 14.76
CA ASP A 21 -12.78 9.84 15.32
C ASP A 21 -11.51 10.06 14.49
N ILE A 22 -10.82 9.00 14.10
CA ILE A 22 -9.67 9.07 13.17
C ILE A 22 -10.07 9.78 11.86
N ILE A 23 -11.23 9.41 11.26
CA ILE A 23 -11.70 10.04 10.01
C ILE A 23 -12.00 11.53 10.28
N ALA A 24 -12.65 11.86 11.39
CA ALA A 24 -12.98 13.23 11.74
C ALA A 24 -11.72 14.08 11.99
N SER A 25 -10.72 13.56 12.68
CA SER A 25 -9.43 14.25 12.91
C SER A 25 -8.69 14.50 11.60
N LEU A 26 -8.58 13.49 10.72
CA LEU A 26 -7.97 13.68 9.40
C LEU A 26 -8.75 14.68 8.53
N THR A 27 -10.07 14.74 8.67
CA THR A 27 -10.91 15.74 7.98
C THR A 27 -10.65 17.15 8.53
N ARG A 28 -10.58 17.30 9.86
CA ARG A 28 -10.24 18.60 10.50
C ARG A 28 -8.81 19.01 10.19
N ALA A 29 -7.89 18.05 10.07
CA ALA A 29 -6.53 18.29 9.63
C ALA A 29 -6.43 18.84 8.19
N GLY A 30 -7.54 18.86 7.45
CA GLY A 30 -7.58 19.34 6.06
C GLY A 30 -7.00 18.36 5.05
N THR A 31 -6.89 17.06 5.40
CA THR A 31 -6.41 16.03 4.47
C THR A 31 -7.30 15.99 3.22
N ASP A 32 -6.69 16.04 2.02
CA ASP A 32 -7.44 16.11 0.75
C ASP A 32 -8.27 14.84 0.48
N ILE A 33 -7.68 13.66 0.78
CA ILE A 33 -8.32 12.37 0.54
C ILE A 33 -8.14 11.47 1.77
N VAL A 34 -9.24 10.99 2.35
CA VAL A 34 -9.24 10.03 3.46
C VAL A 34 -9.75 8.68 2.98
N GLU A 35 -8.89 7.65 3.05
CA GLU A 35 -9.26 6.27 2.71
C GLU A 35 -9.83 5.58 3.95
N VAL A 36 -11.13 5.26 3.91
CA VAL A 36 -11.89 4.81 5.07
C VAL A 36 -11.91 3.30 5.28
N GLY A 37 -11.57 2.50 4.28
CA GLY A 37 -11.52 1.05 4.42
C GLY A 37 -11.56 0.28 3.11
N PHE A 38 -11.87 -1.03 3.24
CA PHE A 38 -12.01 -1.96 2.12
C PHE A 38 -13.46 -2.29 1.81
N LEU A 39 -13.75 -2.44 0.51
CA LEU A 39 -14.87 -3.21 0.01
C LEU A 39 -14.41 -4.64 -0.30
N ARG A 40 -14.95 -5.61 0.44
CA ARG A 40 -14.68 -7.05 0.26
C ARG A 40 -15.93 -7.85 0.55
N ASN A 41 -16.00 -9.07 -0.02
CA ASN A 41 -17.02 -10.02 0.36
C ASN A 41 -16.72 -10.56 1.75
N VAL A 42 -17.55 -10.22 2.73
CA VAL A 42 -17.45 -10.68 4.13
C VAL A 42 -18.78 -11.20 4.63
N ASP A 43 -18.76 -12.03 5.66
CA ASP A 43 -19.96 -12.59 6.29
C ASP A 43 -20.58 -11.58 7.26
N GLY A 44 -21.59 -10.84 6.77
CA GLY A 44 -22.32 -9.86 7.56
C GLY A 44 -21.57 -8.53 7.74
N TYR A 45 -22.26 -7.56 8.33
CA TYR A 45 -21.74 -6.25 8.69
C TYR A 45 -21.29 -6.23 10.16
N ASN A 46 -20.07 -5.81 10.39
CA ASN A 46 -19.54 -5.51 11.72
C ASN A 46 -19.14 -4.03 11.77
N PRO A 47 -19.79 -3.17 12.57
CA PRO A 47 -19.49 -1.75 12.63
C PRO A 47 -18.09 -1.42 13.15
N ASP A 48 -17.47 -2.34 13.89
CA ASP A 48 -16.14 -2.15 14.47
C ASP A 48 -15.00 -2.41 13.47
N VAL A 49 -15.34 -2.94 12.28
CA VAL A 49 -14.39 -3.34 11.25
C VAL A 49 -14.54 -2.49 10.01
N THR A 50 -13.42 -1.98 9.47
CA THR A 50 -13.40 -1.14 8.26
C THR A 50 -13.28 -1.95 6.95
N VAL A 51 -13.74 -3.20 6.96
CA VAL A 51 -13.91 -4.06 5.78
C VAL A 51 -15.38 -4.37 5.66
N CYS A 52 -16.00 -3.93 4.58
CA CYS A 52 -17.45 -3.92 4.40
C CYS A 52 -17.86 -4.53 3.05
N ASN A 53 -19.13 -5.00 2.97
CA ASN A 53 -19.70 -5.50 1.74
C ASN A 53 -20.20 -4.38 0.81
N THR A 54 -20.65 -3.27 1.38
CA THR A 54 -21.30 -2.20 0.62
C THR A 54 -20.73 -0.83 0.95
N ILE A 55 -20.94 0.10 0.04
CA ILE A 55 -20.51 1.50 0.21
C ILE A 55 -21.30 2.19 1.33
N GLU A 56 -22.57 1.82 1.50
CA GLU A 56 -23.45 2.36 2.53
C GLU A 56 -22.96 1.98 3.93
N GLU A 57 -22.39 0.79 4.10
CA GLU A 57 -21.77 0.35 5.35
C GLU A 57 -20.54 1.22 5.69
N LEU A 58 -19.66 1.48 4.73
CA LEU A 58 -18.50 2.38 4.91
C LEU A 58 -18.94 3.83 5.13
N ASN A 59 -19.99 4.29 4.47
CA ASN A 59 -20.50 5.66 4.63
C ASN A 59 -20.96 5.96 6.07
N ARG A 60 -21.28 4.95 6.88
CA ARG A 60 -21.65 5.12 8.31
C ARG A 60 -20.50 5.66 9.16
N LEU A 61 -19.26 5.52 8.69
CA LEU A 61 -18.07 6.01 9.37
C LEU A 61 -17.82 7.50 9.12
N LEU A 62 -18.44 8.08 8.10
CA LEU A 62 -18.16 9.45 7.68
C LEU A 62 -18.71 10.48 8.66
N PRO A 63 -18.03 11.62 8.89
CA PRO A 63 -18.55 12.71 9.69
C PRO A 63 -19.69 13.43 8.96
N ALA A 64 -20.51 14.17 9.73
CA ALA A 64 -21.63 14.92 9.18
C ALA A 64 -21.20 16.09 8.29
N HIS A 65 -20.00 16.66 8.55
CA HIS A 65 -19.41 17.74 7.78
C HIS A 65 -18.07 17.27 7.22
N THR A 66 -17.94 17.34 5.91
CA THR A 66 -16.79 16.80 5.17
C THR A 66 -15.82 17.88 4.71
N GLY A 67 -16.20 19.17 4.75
CA GLY A 67 -15.38 20.24 4.20
C GLY A 67 -15.05 20.01 2.72
N SER A 68 -13.77 20.15 2.36
CA SER A 68 -13.24 19.83 1.03
C SER A 68 -12.65 18.41 0.92
N THR A 69 -12.64 17.65 2.02
CA THR A 69 -12.06 16.30 2.05
C THR A 69 -12.88 15.33 1.21
N MET A 70 -12.22 14.64 0.30
CA MET A 70 -12.79 13.52 -0.46
C MET A 70 -12.63 12.22 0.32
N TYR A 71 -13.66 11.39 0.38
CA TYR A 71 -13.56 10.08 0.98
C TYR A 71 -13.39 9.00 -0.07
N SER A 72 -12.53 8.02 0.24
CA SER A 72 -12.26 6.90 -0.65
C SER A 72 -12.34 5.56 0.06
N GLY A 73 -12.58 4.52 -0.72
CA GLY A 73 -12.46 3.12 -0.30
C GLY A 73 -11.64 2.35 -1.32
N MET A 74 -11.13 1.19 -0.94
CA MET A 74 -10.39 0.32 -1.86
C MET A 74 -11.20 -0.93 -2.19
N ALA A 75 -11.10 -1.40 -3.43
CA ALA A 75 -11.67 -2.67 -3.86
C ALA A 75 -10.70 -3.41 -4.78
N MET A 76 -10.80 -4.74 -4.77
CA MET A 76 -10.05 -5.63 -5.65
C MET A 76 -11.01 -6.67 -6.24
N ARG A 77 -10.96 -6.87 -7.55
CA ARG A 77 -11.84 -7.80 -8.26
C ARG A 77 -11.82 -9.22 -7.65
N SER A 78 -10.65 -9.70 -7.26
CA SER A 78 -10.48 -11.07 -6.75
C SER A 78 -11.22 -11.36 -5.44
N ASN A 79 -11.63 -10.32 -4.69
CA ASN A 79 -12.27 -10.47 -3.38
C ASN A 79 -13.52 -9.60 -3.18
N TYR A 80 -14.00 -8.92 -4.23
CA TYR A 80 -15.21 -8.09 -4.18
C TYR A 80 -16.10 -8.30 -5.39
N ASP A 81 -17.36 -8.59 -5.14
CA ASP A 81 -18.38 -8.72 -6.18
C ASP A 81 -18.93 -7.34 -6.55
N ILE A 82 -18.68 -6.92 -7.79
CA ILE A 82 -19.11 -5.63 -8.32
C ILE A 82 -20.65 -5.45 -8.28
N ALA A 83 -21.42 -6.52 -8.26
CA ALA A 83 -22.88 -6.45 -8.15
C ALA A 83 -23.35 -5.84 -6.84
N LYS A 84 -22.51 -5.84 -5.79
CA LYS A 84 -22.79 -5.21 -4.49
C LYS A 84 -22.51 -3.71 -4.46
N LEU A 85 -21.85 -3.16 -5.51
CA LEU A 85 -21.54 -1.74 -5.59
C LEU A 85 -22.72 -0.98 -6.19
N SER A 86 -23.40 -0.18 -5.36
CA SER A 86 -24.43 0.75 -5.83
C SER A 86 -23.83 1.85 -6.72
N PRO A 87 -24.61 2.46 -7.63
CA PRO A 87 -24.20 3.68 -8.32
C PRO A 87 -23.89 4.81 -7.33
N TYR A 88 -22.95 5.68 -7.68
CA TYR A 88 -22.64 6.85 -6.88
C TYR A 88 -23.81 7.86 -6.90
N GLU A 89 -24.28 8.24 -5.73
CA GLU A 89 -25.47 9.10 -5.54
C GLU A 89 -25.12 10.57 -5.26
N GLY A 90 -23.85 10.97 -5.46
CA GLY A 90 -23.40 12.36 -5.25
C GLY A 90 -23.06 12.70 -3.80
N HIS A 91 -22.95 11.70 -2.90
CA HIS A 91 -22.59 11.89 -1.50
C HIS A 91 -21.83 10.67 -0.93
N GLY A 92 -21.20 10.85 0.22
CA GLY A 92 -20.46 9.78 0.89
C GLY A 92 -19.10 9.53 0.25
N ILE A 93 -18.70 8.26 0.12
CA ILE A 93 -17.47 7.86 -0.56
C ILE A 93 -17.60 8.21 -2.05
N GLU A 94 -16.71 9.07 -2.52
CA GLU A 94 -16.72 9.61 -3.87
C GLU A 94 -15.71 8.89 -4.78
N MET A 95 -14.62 8.38 -4.22
CA MET A 95 -13.54 7.73 -4.98
C MET A 95 -13.38 6.28 -4.59
N LEU A 96 -13.21 5.40 -5.58
CA LEU A 96 -12.77 4.03 -5.35
C LEU A 96 -11.37 3.82 -5.91
N ARG A 97 -10.51 3.23 -5.09
CA ARG A 97 -9.15 2.83 -5.42
C ARG A 97 -9.16 1.36 -5.82
N ILE A 98 -8.84 1.08 -7.06
CA ILE A 98 -8.85 -0.28 -7.60
C ILE A 98 -7.41 -0.77 -7.68
N THR A 99 -7.18 -1.93 -7.09
CA THR A 99 -5.87 -2.59 -7.09
C THR A 99 -5.98 -3.96 -7.74
N ALA A 100 -4.91 -4.36 -8.44
CA ALA A 100 -4.79 -5.65 -9.10
C ALA A 100 -3.31 -6.08 -9.10
N HIS A 101 -3.07 -7.39 -9.08
CA HIS A 101 -1.73 -7.96 -9.22
C HIS A 101 -1.32 -8.03 -10.70
N ASP A 102 -0.04 -8.28 -10.95
CA ASP A 102 0.50 -8.46 -12.29
C ASP A 102 -0.17 -9.62 -13.05
N TYR A 103 -0.52 -10.69 -12.36
CA TYR A 103 -1.17 -11.87 -12.96
C TYR A 103 -2.67 -11.70 -13.26
N ASP A 104 -3.35 -10.70 -12.68
CA ASP A 104 -4.77 -10.39 -12.91
C ASP A 104 -5.03 -8.94 -13.31
N ILE A 105 -4.00 -8.23 -13.79
CA ILE A 105 -4.07 -6.79 -14.11
C ILE A 105 -5.09 -6.47 -15.21
N ARG A 106 -5.28 -7.38 -16.17
CA ARG A 106 -6.25 -7.18 -17.27
C ARG A 106 -7.68 -7.18 -16.74
N GLU A 107 -8.02 -8.16 -15.95
CA GLU A 107 -9.31 -8.26 -15.28
C GLU A 107 -9.52 -7.13 -14.27
N GLY A 108 -8.42 -6.65 -13.65
CA GLY A 108 -8.44 -5.48 -12.81
C GLY A 108 -8.80 -4.20 -13.57
N MET A 109 -8.32 -4.03 -14.81
CA MET A 109 -8.70 -2.91 -15.67
C MET A 109 -10.17 -2.99 -16.10
N ASP A 110 -10.70 -4.18 -16.40
CA ASP A 110 -12.11 -4.35 -16.71
C ASP A 110 -13.00 -4.01 -15.49
N PHE A 111 -12.60 -4.47 -14.32
CA PHE A 111 -13.27 -4.10 -13.06
C PHE A 111 -13.24 -2.57 -12.80
N ALA A 112 -12.12 -1.92 -13.09
CA ALA A 112 -12.00 -0.47 -13.00
C ALA A 112 -12.97 0.27 -13.92
N ARG A 113 -13.18 -0.22 -15.17
CA ARG A 113 -14.19 0.31 -16.09
C ARG A 113 -15.61 0.18 -15.53
N GLU A 114 -15.92 -0.96 -14.91
CA GLU A 114 -17.22 -1.17 -14.28
C GLU A 114 -17.46 -0.24 -13.08
N VAL A 115 -16.45 0.01 -12.25
CA VAL A 115 -16.51 0.97 -11.14
C VAL A 115 -16.74 2.39 -11.67
N LYS A 116 -15.98 2.80 -12.69
CA LYS A 116 -16.16 4.12 -13.33
C LYS A 116 -17.56 4.29 -13.92
N ALA A 117 -18.11 3.25 -14.55
CA ALA A 117 -19.45 3.27 -15.11
C ALA A 117 -20.57 3.48 -14.06
N ARG A 118 -20.27 3.21 -12.77
CA ARG A 118 -21.18 3.51 -11.65
C ARG A 118 -21.06 4.95 -11.12
N GLY A 119 -20.23 5.79 -11.76
CA GLY A 119 -20.14 7.22 -11.46
C GLY A 119 -19.09 7.61 -10.41
N TYR A 120 -18.33 6.68 -9.85
CA TYR A 120 -17.28 6.98 -8.89
C TYR A 120 -16.06 7.61 -9.57
N LYS A 121 -15.41 8.54 -8.88
CA LYS A 121 -14.00 8.86 -9.18
C LYS A 121 -13.17 7.60 -9.00
N LEU A 122 -12.20 7.41 -9.86
CA LEU A 122 -11.41 6.18 -9.90
C LEU A 122 -9.94 6.47 -9.68
N SER A 123 -9.28 5.71 -8.81
CA SER A 123 -7.83 5.61 -8.73
C SER A 123 -7.40 4.19 -9.12
N ILE A 124 -6.46 4.06 -10.05
CA ILE A 124 -5.90 2.77 -10.48
C ILE A 124 -4.54 2.59 -9.81
N ASN A 125 -4.37 1.47 -9.08
CA ASN A 125 -3.24 1.21 -8.19
C ASN A 125 -2.66 -0.18 -8.47
N PRO A 126 -1.83 -0.37 -9.53
CA PRO A 126 -1.21 -1.66 -9.82
C PRO A 126 -0.29 -2.10 -8.68
N ILE A 127 -0.46 -3.34 -8.21
CA ILE A 127 0.38 -3.91 -7.16
C ILE A 127 1.79 -4.13 -7.71
N ASN A 128 2.82 -3.83 -6.90
CA ASN A 128 4.23 -4.08 -7.19
C ASN A 128 4.69 -3.45 -8.52
N ILE A 129 4.62 -2.14 -8.61
CA ILE A 129 5.07 -1.41 -9.82
C ILE A 129 6.52 -1.76 -10.22
N MET A 130 7.35 -2.11 -9.23
CA MET A 130 8.74 -2.53 -9.43
C MET A 130 8.88 -3.89 -10.15
N GLY A 131 7.84 -4.69 -10.19
CA GLY A 131 7.82 -6.01 -10.82
C GLY A 131 7.53 -5.97 -12.32
N TYR A 132 6.97 -4.88 -12.85
CA TYR A 132 6.62 -4.77 -14.27
C TYR A 132 7.84 -4.42 -15.12
N ALA A 133 7.95 -5.07 -16.28
CA ALA A 133 8.83 -4.59 -17.34
C ALA A 133 8.25 -3.31 -17.98
N ASP A 134 9.09 -2.47 -18.58
CA ASP A 134 8.65 -1.19 -19.16
C ASP A 134 7.52 -1.36 -20.18
N LYS A 135 7.59 -2.42 -21.02
CA LYS A 135 6.53 -2.72 -22.00
C LYS A 135 5.16 -3.02 -21.38
N ASP A 136 5.17 -3.67 -20.19
CA ASP A 136 3.94 -4.03 -19.49
C ASP A 136 3.37 -2.82 -18.76
N LEU A 137 4.25 -1.97 -18.20
CA LEU A 137 3.84 -0.71 -17.63
C LEU A 137 3.28 0.25 -18.69
N LEU A 138 3.89 0.33 -19.88
CA LEU A 138 3.36 1.13 -20.99
C LEU A 138 1.98 0.64 -21.41
N TRP A 139 1.77 -0.69 -21.52
CA TRP A 139 0.45 -1.24 -21.79
C TRP A 139 -0.59 -0.85 -20.71
N ILE A 140 -0.18 -0.86 -19.43
CA ILE A 140 -1.05 -0.41 -18.33
C ILE A 140 -1.42 1.07 -18.54
N LEU A 141 -0.44 1.93 -18.85
CA LEU A 141 -0.68 3.35 -19.08
C LEU A 141 -1.60 3.62 -20.27
N ASP A 142 -1.50 2.83 -21.35
CA ASP A 142 -2.43 2.89 -22.47
C ASP A 142 -3.85 2.58 -22.01
N GLN A 143 -4.05 1.52 -21.21
CA GLN A 143 -5.35 1.18 -20.64
C GLN A 143 -5.87 2.26 -19.68
N VAL A 144 -4.99 2.84 -18.87
CA VAL A 144 -5.32 3.96 -17.97
C VAL A 144 -5.77 5.19 -18.77
N ASN A 145 -5.09 5.52 -19.86
CA ASN A 145 -5.49 6.62 -20.75
C ASN A 145 -6.87 6.39 -21.37
N GLU A 146 -7.19 5.16 -21.80
CA GLU A 146 -8.53 4.80 -22.31
C GLU A 146 -9.61 4.88 -21.22
N ILE A 147 -9.33 4.38 -20.02
CA ILE A 147 -10.25 4.45 -18.88
C ILE A 147 -10.42 5.89 -18.41
N HIS A 148 -9.37 6.68 -18.46
CA HIS A 148 -9.31 8.06 -18.03
C HIS A 148 -9.80 8.25 -16.56
N PRO A 149 -9.09 7.66 -15.58
CA PRO A 149 -9.43 7.77 -14.17
C PRO A 149 -9.10 9.16 -13.60
N TYR A 150 -9.55 9.44 -12.39
CA TYR A 150 -9.15 10.61 -11.62
C TYR A 150 -7.65 10.56 -11.24
N GLN A 151 -7.13 9.35 -10.98
CA GLN A 151 -5.75 9.16 -10.54
C GLN A 151 -5.18 7.81 -11.00
N PHE A 152 -3.89 7.81 -11.31
CA PHE A 152 -3.04 6.62 -11.41
C PHE A 152 -1.99 6.67 -10.30
N SER A 153 -1.82 5.57 -9.54
CA SER A 153 -0.86 5.54 -8.43
C SER A 153 0.33 4.63 -8.72
N ILE A 154 1.52 5.13 -8.50
CA ILE A 154 2.77 4.37 -8.44
C ILE A 154 2.83 3.69 -7.07
N VAL A 155 2.77 2.34 -7.03
CA VAL A 155 2.67 1.59 -5.78
C VAL A 155 3.91 0.73 -5.56
N ASP A 156 4.76 1.13 -4.62
CA ASP A 156 5.90 0.34 -4.15
C ASP A 156 5.46 -0.67 -3.08
N THR A 157 4.76 -1.71 -3.52
CA THR A 157 4.11 -2.69 -2.62
C THR A 157 5.08 -3.38 -1.67
N PHE A 158 6.31 -3.61 -2.10
CA PHE A 158 7.31 -4.33 -1.31
C PHE A 158 8.37 -3.42 -0.69
N GLY A 159 8.19 -2.09 -0.77
CA GLY A 159 9.13 -1.10 -0.26
C GLY A 159 10.54 -1.28 -0.84
N SER A 160 10.63 -1.68 -2.11
CA SER A 160 11.87 -2.03 -2.80
C SER A 160 12.43 -0.89 -3.67
N MET A 161 11.64 0.17 -3.86
CA MET A 161 11.97 1.33 -4.68
C MET A 161 13.15 2.11 -4.10
N ARG A 162 14.07 2.48 -4.97
CA ARG A 162 15.18 3.38 -4.68
C ARG A 162 15.05 4.65 -5.53
N ARG A 163 15.81 5.66 -5.23
CA ARG A 163 15.80 6.95 -5.92
C ARG A 163 15.83 6.82 -7.45
N ARG A 164 16.77 6.02 -8.00
CA ARG A 164 16.88 5.79 -9.46
C ARG A 164 15.64 5.12 -10.05
N ASP A 165 14.95 4.27 -9.26
CA ASP A 165 13.76 3.56 -9.70
C ASP A 165 12.57 4.53 -9.72
N LEU A 166 12.45 5.40 -8.71
CA LEU A 166 11.48 6.49 -8.67
C LEU A 166 11.65 7.40 -9.88
N GLU A 167 12.88 7.87 -10.17
CA GLU A 167 13.18 8.72 -11.32
C GLU A 167 12.72 8.08 -12.64
N ARG A 168 13.08 6.80 -12.84
CA ARG A 168 12.71 6.06 -14.06
C ARG A 168 11.20 5.89 -14.20
N ILE A 169 10.53 5.42 -13.13
CA ILE A 169 9.10 5.12 -13.17
C ILE A 169 8.29 6.41 -13.31
N VAL A 170 8.61 7.45 -12.54
CA VAL A 170 7.91 8.74 -12.65
C VAL A 170 8.08 9.33 -14.04
N SER A 171 9.29 9.29 -14.62
CA SER A 171 9.52 9.76 -15.98
C SER A 171 8.70 8.97 -17.00
N LEU A 172 8.66 7.62 -16.88
CA LEU A 172 7.87 6.78 -17.77
C LEU A 172 6.37 7.10 -17.67
N VAL A 173 5.86 7.22 -16.46
CA VAL A 173 4.44 7.54 -16.19
C VAL A 173 4.11 8.95 -16.71
N ASP A 174 4.88 9.95 -16.36
CA ASP A 174 4.59 11.35 -16.70
C ASP A 174 4.57 11.62 -18.20
N HIS A 175 5.46 10.95 -18.96
CA HIS A 175 5.52 11.12 -20.42
C HIS A 175 4.46 10.33 -21.20
N ASN A 176 3.84 9.31 -20.59
CA ASN A 176 2.91 8.41 -21.30
C ASN A 176 1.47 8.49 -20.77
N LEU A 177 1.24 9.16 -19.66
CA LEU A 177 -0.09 9.36 -19.07
C LEU A 177 -0.71 10.66 -19.55
N ALA A 178 -2.00 10.69 -19.83
CA ALA A 178 -2.74 11.91 -20.18
C ALA A 178 -2.52 13.01 -19.12
N PRO A 179 -2.28 14.28 -19.51
CA PRO A 179 -1.78 15.32 -18.59
C PRO A 179 -2.73 15.69 -17.46
N ASP A 180 -4.01 15.46 -17.63
CA ASP A 180 -5.07 15.74 -16.65
C ASP A 180 -5.37 14.58 -15.71
N ILE A 181 -4.71 13.42 -15.89
CA ILE A 181 -4.76 12.33 -14.94
C ILE A 181 -3.71 12.58 -13.83
N ARG A 182 -4.18 12.64 -12.59
CA ARG A 182 -3.33 12.82 -11.41
C ARG A 182 -2.40 11.63 -11.21
N VAL A 183 -1.18 11.89 -10.74
CA VAL A 183 -0.22 10.82 -10.36
C VAL A 183 -0.11 10.74 -8.84
N GLY A 184 -0.40 9.56 -8.30
CA GLY A 184 -0.23 9.23 -6.89
C GLY A 184 1.06 8.45 -6.63
N LEU A 185 1.59 8.56 -5.40
CA LEU A 185 2.71 7.75 -4.92
C LEU A 185 2.34 7.07 -3.60
N HIS A 186 2.48 5.75 -3.57
CA HIS A 186 2.25 4.92 -2.38
C HIS A 186 3.49 4.10 -2.06
N LEU A 187 4.06 4.31 -0.87
CA LEU A 187 5.35 3.76 -0.48
C LEU A 187 5.25 2.95 0.82
N HIS A 188 6.04 1.86 0.89
CA HIS A 188 6.23 1.09 2.11
C HIS A 188 7.63 1.30 2.70
N GLU A 189 7.76 1.07 4.02
CA GLU A 189 8.91 1.47 4.83
C GLU A 189 9.99 0.36 4.97
N ASN A 190 9.99 -0.63 4.08
CA ASN A 190 10.93 -1.77 4.16
C ASN A 190 12.41 -1.35 4.16
N MET A 191 12.75 -0.29 3.45
CA MET A 191 14.12 0.23 3.36
C MET A 191 14.34 1.53 4.13
N ALA A 192 13.37 2.00 4.91
CA ALA A 192 13.41 3.30 5.59
C ALA A 192 13.66 4.47 4.61
N LEU A 193 13.04 4.42 3.42
CA LEU A 193 13.22 5.42 2.37
C LEU A 193 11.94 6.17 2.00
N SER A 194 10.79 5.80 2.56
CA SER A 194 9.49 6.32 2.13
C SER A 194 9.43 7.85 2.20
N PHE A 195 9.89 8.44 3.28
CA PHE A 195 9.88 9.90 3.46
C PHE A 195 10.78 10.62 2.44
N CYS A 196 12.02 10.15 2.26
CA CYS A 196 12.94 10.76 1.28
C CYS A 196 12.44 10.64 -0.16
N LEU A 197 11.85 9.48 -0.52
CA LEU A 197 11.32 9.27 -1.87
C LEU A 197 10.05 10.11 -2.11
N ALA A 198 9.22 10.30 -1.09
CA ALA A 198 8.05 11.16 -1.17
C ALA A 198 8.43 12.62 -1.37
N GLN A 199 9.41 13.13 -0.62
CA GLN A 199 9.96 14.48 -0.82
C GLN A 199 10.48 14.64 -2.25
N GLU A 200 11.33 13.70 -2.72
CA GLU A 200 11.88 13.77 -4.08
C GLU A 200 10.80 13.73 -5.16
N PHE A 201 9.72 12.98 -4.94
CA PHE A 201 8.59 12.96 -5.86
C PHE A 201 7.88 14.32 -5.93
N LEU A 202 7.61 14.94 -4.79
CA LEU A 202 6.96 16.24 -4.71
C LEU A 202 7.83 17.36 -5.30
N ASP A 203 9.15 17.30 -5.04
CA ASP A 203 10.13 18.28 -5.55
C ASP A 203 10.32 18.24 -7.08
N LYS A 204 9.82 17.20 -7.75
CA LYS A 204 9.85 17.15 -9.23
C LYS A 204 8.91 18.15 -9.87
N HIS A 205 7.93 18.68 -9.14
CA HIS A 205 6.96 19.65 -9.65
C HIS A 205 6.41 19.26 -11.02
N LEU A 206 5.88 18.05 -11.13
CA LEU A 206 5.29 17.54 -12.37
C LEU A 206 4.22 18.53 -12.89
N GLY A 207 4.08 18.65 -14.20
CA GLY A 207 3.11 19.53 -14.85
C GLY A 207 1.65 19.10 -14.67
N ARG A 208 1.35 18.32 -13.63
CA ARG A 208 0.04 17.76 -13.29
C ARG A 208 -0.15 17.70 -11.78
N ASP A 209 -1.38 17.49 -11.34
CA ASP A 209 -1.67 17.26 -9.94
C ASP A 209 -1.01 15.96 -9.44
N THR A 210 -0.47 16.00 -8.24
CA THR A 210 0.15 14.85 -7.58
C THR A 210 -0.50 14.58 -6.23
N THR A 211 -0.41 13.33 -5.76
CA THR A 211 -0.81 12.92 -4.41
C THR A 211 0.25 12.01 -3.80
N VAL A 212 0.36 12.03 -2.48
CA VAL A 212 1.20 11.11 -1.73
C VAL A 212 0.34 10.41 -0.69
N ASP A 213 0.40 9.08 -0.67
CA ASP A 213 -0.32 8.28 0.31
C ASP A 213 0.53 8.08 1.57
N GLY A 214 -0.08 8.24 2.73
CA GLY A 214 0.53 7.93 4.02
C GLY A 214 -0.49 7.40 5.02
N SER A 215 -0.01 7.03 6.18
CA SER A 215 -0.83 6.63 7.32
C SER A 215 -0.30 7.28 8.60
N LEU A 216 -1.18 7.49 9.57
CA LEU A 216 -0.79 8.02 10.87
C LEU A 216 0.30 7.12 11.49
N MET A 217 1.42 7.74 11.90
CA MET A 217 2.60 7.08 12.47
C MET A 217 3.18 5.97 11.56
N GLY A 218 2.94 6.04 10.24
CA GLY A 218 3.36 5.02 9.29
C GLY A 218 2.72 3.65 9.51
N MET A 219 1.60 3.57 10.23
CA MET A 219 0.92 2.31 10.50
C MET A 219 0.50 1.61 9.21
N GLY A 220 0.82 0.34 9.07
CA GLY A 220 0.48 -0.40 7.86
C GLY A 220 0.96 -1.83 7.88
N ARG A 221 0.66 -2.55 6.81
CA ARG A 221 1.19 -3.90 6.61
C ARG A 221 2.69 -3.86 6.85
N ILE A 222 3.13 -4.63 7.86
CA ILE A 222 4.52 -4.56 8.35
C ILE A 222 5.51 -4.70 7.17
N PRO A 223 6.48 -3.78 7.03
CA PRO A 223 6.97 -2.85 8.06
C PRO A 223 6.19 -1.52 8.17
N GLY A 224 5.21 -1.23 7.33
CA GLY A 224 4.41 -0.03 7.39
C GLY A 224 4.51 0.86 6.15
N ASN A 225 3.89 2.03 6.24
CA ASN A 225 3.77 3.03 5.19
C ASN A 225 4.61 4.29 5.49
N LEU A 226 4.56 5.25 4.58
CA LEU A 226 5.00 6.62 4.83
C LEU A 226 4.19 7.23 6.00
N PRO A 227 4.83 7.79 7.04
CA PRO A 227 4.14 8.56 8.07
C PRO A 227 3.53 9.84 7.48
N ILE A 228 2.19 9.95 7.53
CA ILE A 228 1.47 11.07 6.87
C ILE A 228 1.75 12.41 7.54
N GLU A 229 1.90 12.45 8.86
CA GLU A 229 2.20 13.64 9.63
C GLU A 229 3.53 14.28 9.22
N LEU A 230 4.55 13.47 8.90
CA LEU A 230 5.85 13.96 8.48
C LEU A 230 5.80 14.58 7.08
N ILE A 231 5.12 13.92 6.14
CA ILE A 231 5.04 14.45 4.78
C ILE A 231 4.07 15.64 4.68
N ALA A 232 3.03 15.67 5.51
CA ALA A 232 2.13 16.83 5.62
C ALA A 232 2.85 18.06 6.13
N ASP A 233 3.70 17.93 7.15
CA ASP A 233 4.55 18.99 7.67
C ASP A 233 5.52 19.52 6.60
N TYR A 234 6.21 18.62 5.89
CA TYR A 234 7.05 18.98 4.75
C TYR A 234 6.27 19.74 3.65
N MET A 235 5.05 19.31 3.32
CA MET A 235 4.21 19.99 2.32
C MET A 235 3.75 21.36 2.82
N ASN A 236 3.50 21.53 4.12
CA ASN A 236 3.22 22.85 4.70
C ASN A 236 4.40 23.80 4.54
N GLU A 237 5.62 23.34 4.85
CA GLU A 237 6.83 24.16 4.79
C GLU A 237 7.25 24.50 3.35
N THR A 238 7.15 23.55 2.43
CA THR A 238 7.77 23.67 1.09
C THR A 238 6.77 23.97 -0.03
N LEU A 239 5.53 23.52 0.09
CA LEU A 239 4.50 23.66 -0.95
C LEU A 239 3.39 24.65 -0.56
N GLY A 240 3.46 25.23 0.63
CA GLY A 240 2.45 26.17 1.13
C GLY A 240 1.08 25.53 1.40
N CYS A 241 1.07 24.25 1.71
CA CYS A 241 -0.12 23.56 2.22
C CYS A 241 -0.44 24.03 3.65
N HIS A 242 -1.61 23.69 4.15
CA HIS A 242 -2.07 24.13 5.47
C HIS A 242 -2.75 22.96 6.22
N TYR A 243 -2.08 21.82 6.28
CA TYR A 243 -2.55 20.68 7.07
C TYR A 243 -2.36 20.96 8.56
N ASP A 244 -3.38 20.66 9.35
CA ASP A 244 -3.28 20.79 10.81
C ASP A 244 -2.59 19.53 11.38
N ILE A 245 -1.32 19.69 11.76
CA ILE A 245 -0.50 18.60 12.29
C ILE A 245 -0.95 18.22 13.70
N ASP A 246 -1.47 19.16 14.50
CA ASP A 246 -1.94 18.88 15.87
C ASP A 246 -3.12 17.91 15.86
N GLU A 247 -4.08 18.06 14.93
CA GLU A 247 -5.17 17.10 14.72
C GLU A 247 -4.67 15.70 14.36
N MET A 248 -3.59 15.59 13.60
CA MET A 248 -2.96 14.31 13.31
C MET A 248 -2.28 13.72 14.54
N MET A 249 -1.61 14.56 15.36
CA MET A 249 -0.93 14.15 16.59
C MET A 249 -1.91 13.66 17.64
N ASP A 250 -3.06 14.32 17.79
CA ASP A 250 -4.11 13.88 18.70
C ASP A 250 -4.64 12.50 18.30
N ALA A 251 -4.95 12.31 17.01
CA ALA A 251 -5.38 10.99 16.52
C ALA A 251 -4.31 9.89 16.70
N ILE A 252 -3.02 10.24 16.54
CA ILE A 252 -1.91 9.32 16.82
C ILE A 252 -1.90 8.94 18.30
N GLN A 253 -1.94 9.92 19.19
CA GLN A 253 -1.87 9.70 20.63
C GLN A 253 -3.02 8.81 21.12
N ASP A 254 -4.24 9.11 20.67
CA ASP A 254 -5.44 8.49 21.22
C ASP A 254 -5.72 7.11 20.61
N HIS A 255 -5.38 6.88 19.33
CA HIS A 255 -5.81 5.70 18.61
C HIS A 255 -4.68 4.83 18.02
N ILE A 256 -3.52 5.42 17.68
CA ILE A 256 -2.47 4.70 16.94
C ILE A 256 -1.33 4.25 17.83
N ALA A 257 -0.81 5.15 18.69
CA ALA A 257 0.31 4.85 19.58
C ALA A 257 0.03 3.67 20.53
N PRO A 258 -1.18 3.51 21.11
CA PRO A 258 -1.52 2.34 21.91
C PRO A 258 -1.36 1.02 21.15
N LEU A 259 -1.78 0.97 19.88
CA LEU A 259 -1.69 -0.23 19.05
C LEU A 259 -0.24 -0.63 18.75
N LYS A 260 0.67 0.34 18.62
CA LYS A 260 2.09 0.08 18.39
C LYS A 260 2.76 -0.63 19.56
N GLY A 261 2.25 -0.44 20.78
CA GLY A 261 2.69 -1.18 21.97
C GLY A 261 2.35 -2.68 21.92
N GLU A 262 1.28 -3.04 21.20
CA GLU A 262 0.81 -4.42 21.05
C GLU A 262 1.42 -5.09 19.81
N THR A 263 1.48 -4.38 18.69
CA THR A 263 2.00 -4.89 17.41
C THR A 263 2.97 -3.89 16.80
N ALA A 264 4.27 -4.19 16.89
CA ALA A 264 5.31 -3.34 16.35
C ALA A 264 5.28 -3.29 14.81
N TRP A 265 5.41 -2.10 14.24
CA TRP A 265 5.72 -1.89 12.83
C TRP A 265 6.90 -0.93 12.69
N GLY A 266 7.49 -0.88 11.51
CA GLY A 266 8.70 -0.14 11.20
C GLY A 266 9.78 -1.06 10.63
N TYR A 267 10.94 -0.49 10.36
CA TYR A 267 12.08 -1.20 9.77
C TYR A 267 12.51 -2.42 10.60
N THR A 268 12.71 -3.54 9.92
CA THR A 268 13.44 -4.70 10.46
C THR A 268 14.34 -5.31 9.40
N PRO A 269 15.46 -6.00 9.78
CA PRO A 269 16.37 -6.60 8.80
C PRO A 269 15.70 -7.61 7.86
N ALA A 270 14.77 -8.41 8.34
CA ALA A 270 14.11 -9.43 7.52
C ALA A 270 13.24 -8.81 6.41
N TYR A 271 12.47 -7.77 6.72
CA TYR A 271 11.68 -7.08 5.72
C TYR A 271 12.54 -6.26 4.74
N PHE A 272 13.68 -5.73 5.19
CA PHE A 272 14.69 -5.18 4.28
C PHE A 272 15.18 -6.25 3.29
N LEU A 273 15.43 -7.49 3.76
CA LEU A 273 15.91 -8.56 2.88
C LEU A 273 14.86 -8.94 1.81
N SER A 274 13.58 -9.05 2.16
CA SER A 274 12.53 -9.29 1.16
C SER A 274 12.46 -8.16 0.13
N ALA A 275 12.50 -6.90 0.58
CA ALA A 275 12.50 -5.73 -0.28
C ALA A 275 13.73 -5.65 -1.20
N ARG A 276 14.92 -5.98 -0.68
CA ARG A 276 16.17 -6.02 -1.46
C ARG A 276 16.06 -6.83 -2.73
N TYR A 277 15.26 -7.89 -2.70
CA TYR A 277 15.03 -8.80 -3.82
C TYR A 277 13.67 -8.58 -4.50
N ASN A 278 12.89 -7.59 -4.08
CA ASN A 278 11.53 -7.31 -4.55
C ASN A 278 10.60 -8.54 -4.42
N LEU A 279 10.57 -9.14 -3.23
CA LEU A 279 9.79 -10.34 -2.92
C LEU A 279 8.63 -10.02 -1.99
N HIS A 280 7.56 -10.79 -2.10
CA HIS A 280 6.46 -10.75 -1.15
C HIS A 280 6.97 -10.92 0.28
N ARG A 281 6.55 -10.04 1.21
CA ARG A 281 7.08 -9.99 2.59
C ARG A 281 6.89 -11.31 3.35
N ASP A 282 5.83 -12.08 3.06
CA ASP A 282 5.52 -13.32 3.75
C ASP A 282 6.61 -14.38 3.59
N TYR A 283 7.50 -14.26 2.60
CA TYR A 283 8.72 -15.07 2.53
C TYR A 283 9.69 -14.77 3.66
N ALA A 284 9.87 -13.49 4.02
CA ALA A 284 10.68 -13.12 5.17
C ALA A 284 10.05 -13.61 6.48
N GLU A 285 8.74 -13.44 6.63
CA GLU A 285 7.98 -13.93 7.79
C GLU A 285 8.10 -15.46 7.93
N HIS A 286 7.90 -16.19 6.83
CA HIS A 286 8.03 -17.65 6.80
C HIS A 286 9.37 -18.14 7.35
N TYR A 287 10.46 -17.47 7.00
CA TYR A 287 11.79 -17.86 7.48
C TYR A 287 12.09 -17.39 8.91
N LEU A 288 11.54 -16.24 9.31
CA LEU A 288 11.59 -15.80 10.72
C LEU A 288 10.87 -16.77 11.65
N ASP A 289 9.71 -17.27 11.24
CA ASP A 289 8.89 -18.21 12.02
C ASP A 289 9.56 -19.58 12.24
N LYS A 290 10.57 -19.94 11.42
CA LYS A 290 11.37 -21.15 11.66
C LYS A 290 12.19 -21.04 12.95
N GLY A 291 12.65 -19.83 13.33
CA GLY A 291 13.34 -19.56 14.58
C GLY A 291 14.80 -20.07 14.66
N ASP A 292 15.26 -20.80 13.65
CA ASP A 292 16.61 -21.40 13.58
C ASP A 292 17.53 -20.74 12.53
N LEU A 293 17.02 -19.75 11.80
CA LEU A 293 17.76 -19.04 10.76
C LEU A 293 18.26 -17.67 11.25
N THR A 294 19.50 -17.36 10.93
CA THR A 294 20.04 -16.00 11.08
C THR A 294 19.59 -15.11 9.89
N ASN A 295 19.68 -13.79 10.05
CA ASN A 295 19.44 -12.86 8.92
C ASN A 295 20.37 -13.15 7.72
N ARG A 296 21.58 -13.67 7.95
CA ARG A 296 22.50 -14.09 6.89
C ARG A 296 21.91 -15.29 6.12
N ASP A 297 21.38 -16.26 6.83
CA ASP A 297 20.77 -17.46 6.22
C ASP A 297 19.57 -17.09 5.37
N ILE A 298 18.68 -16.24 5.91
CA ILE A 298 17.54 -15.70 5.19
C ILE A 298 17.99 -14.96 3.92
N ASN A 299 19.03 -14.12 4.02
CA ASN A 299 19.56 -13.41 2.84
C ASN A 299 20.09 -14.39 1.76
N HIS A 300 20.77 -15.49 2.17
CA HIS A 300 21.26 -16.49 1.21
C HIS A 300 20.10 -17.23 0.52
N ILE A 301 19.06 -17.60 1.26
CA ILE A 301 17.87 -18.26 0.70
C ILE A 301 17.18 -17.32 -0.30
N LEU A 302 16.96 -16.06 0.08
CA LEU A 302 16.26 -15.10 -0.76
C LEU A 302 17.08 -14.64 -1.97
N ALA A 303 18.41 -14.71 -1.94
CA ALA A 303 19.26 -14.34 -3.06
C ALA A 303 19.12 -15.26 -4.29
N GLY A 304 18.78 -16.54 -4.06
CA GLY A 304 18.56 -17.55 -5.10
C GLY A 304 17.10 -17.67 -5.58
N PHE A 305 16.26 -16.70 -5.27
CA PHE A 305 14.82 -16.80 -5.45
C PHE A 305 14.39 -16.72 -6.93
N ASP A 306 13.45 -17.59 -7.33
CA ASP A 306 12.84 -17.54 -8.65
C ASP A 306 11.92 -16.32 -8.78
N ARG A 307 12.22 -15.43 -9.72
CA ARG A 307 11.47 -14.20 -9.97
C ARG A 307 9.99 -14.44 -10.30
N SER A 308 9.66 -15.57 -10.90
CA SER A 308 8.26 -15.94 -11.19
C SER A 308 7.40 -16.17 -9.94
N LYS A 309 8.04 -16.37 -8.78
CA LYS A 309 7.40 -16.58 -7.47
C LYS A 309 7.43 -15.34 -6.57
N ALA A 310 7.93 -14.21 -7.07
CA ALA A 310 8.20 -13.04 -6.24
C ALA A 310 6.94 -12.35 -5.72
N THR A 311 5.90 -12.24 -6.54
CA THR A 311 4.71 -11.41 -6.30
C THR A 311 3.65 -12.08 -5.43
N ALA A 312 3.50 -13.40 -5.57
CA ALA A 312 2.55 -14.19 -4.80
C ALA A 312 3.29 -15.15 -3.88
N TYR A 313 2.92 -15.16 -2.59
CA TYR A 313 3.52 -16.07 -1.63
C TYR A 313 3.14 -17.51 -1.92
N ASP A 314 4.16 -18.38 -2.07
CA ASP A 314 4.05 -19.82 -2.29
C ASP A 314 4.75 -20.56 -1.13
N LYS A 315 3.95 -21.08 -0.21
CA LYS A 315 4.44 -21.74 1.00
C LYS A 315 5.26 -22.99 0.68
N ASP A 316 4.82 -23.80 -0.29
CA ASP A 316 5.51 -25.06 -0.64
C ASP A 316 6.88 -24.76 -1.27
N TYR A 317 6.96 -23.70 -2.07
CA TYR A 317 8.21 -23.21 -2.60
C TYR A 317 9.15 -22.71 -1.50
N ALA A 318 8.64 -21.94 -0.54
CA ALA A 318 9.41 -21.46 0.59
C ALA A 318 9.95 -22.62 1.46
N ASP A 319 9.10 -23.61 1.78
CA ASP A 319 9.50 -24.82 2.52
C ASP A 319 10.53 -25.66 1.77
N ARG A 320 10.46 -25.70 0.44
CA ARG A 320 11.48 -26.38 -0.38
C ARG A 320 12.83 -25.70 -0.27
N LEU A 321 12.91 -24.39 -0.46
CA LEU A 321 14.16 -23.63 -0.36
C LEU A 321 14.78 -23.73 1.02
N TYR A 322 13.96 -23.71 2.08
CA TYR A 322 14.43 -23.92 3.45
C TYR A 322 15.13 -25.29 3.60
N ARG A 323 14.50 -26.37 3.13
CA ARG A 323 15.08 -27.72 3.19
C ARG A 323 16.38 -27.86 2.36
N GLU A 324 16.41 -27.25 1.19
CA GLU A 324 17.61 -27.21 0.34
C GLU A 324 18.76 -26.49 1.06
N TYR A 325 18.48 -25.35 1.71
CA TYR A 325 19.46 -24.60 2.49
C TYR A 325 19.99 -25.40 3.68
N GLN A 326 19.11 -26.05 4.45
CA GLN A 326 19.48 -26.90 5.57
C GLN A 326 20.41 -28.04 5.12
N ASN A 327 20.10 -28.71 4.01
CA ASN A 327 20.93 -29.79 3.48
C ASN A 327 22.34 -29.30 3.06
N LEU A 328 22.42 -28.12 2.42
CA LEU A 328 23.72 -27.51 2.05
C LEU A 328 24.53 -27.12 3.28
N SER A 329 23.91 -26.57 4.31
CA SER A 329 24.55 -26.21 5.57
C SER A 329 25.13 -27.43 6.28
N LEU A 330 24.42 -28.56 6.30
CA LEU A 330 24.91 -29.81 6.89
C LEU A 330 26.12 -30.39 6.12
N ILE A 331 26.17 -30.26 4.82
CA ILE A 331 27.31 -30.71 3.99
C ILE A 331 28.56 -29.88 4.32
N HIS A 332 28.44 -28.54 4.46
CA HIS A 332 29.55 -27.66 4.79
C HIS A 332 30.10 -27.87 6.22
N ILE A 333 29.25 -28.30 7.17
CA ILE A 333 29.68 -28.65 8.54
C ILE A 333 30.40 -30.01 8.56
N SER A 334 30.09 -30.93 7.64
CA SER A 334 30.65 -32.27 7.57
C SER A 334 31.93 -32.39 6.74
N GLU A 335 32.34 -31.38 5.98
CA GLU A 335 33.67 -31.37 5.34
C GLU A 335 34.73 -31.00 6.37
N PRO A 336 35.69 -31.92 6.71
CA PRO A 336 36.79 -31.57 7.58
C PRO A 336 37.66 -30.52 6.90
N THR A 337 37.90 -29.39 7.60
CA THR A 337 38.93 -28.42 7.21
C THR A 337 40.22 -29.18 6.97
N ARG A 338 40.69 -29.26 5.71
CA ARG A 338 42.03 -29.77 5.42
C ARG A 338 43.07 -28.92 6.16
N PRO A 339 43.88 -29.50 7.02
CA PRO A 339 44.98 -28.74 7.59
C PRO A 339 45.96 -28.40 6.46
N TYR A 340 46.38 -27.13 6.41
CA TYR A 340 47.53 -26.69 5.60
C TYR A 340 48.82 -27.21 6.22
#